data_bca0badeba90bf98b2c3b83532eebe2e
#
_entry.id   bca0badeba90bf98b2c3b83532eebe2e
#
_cell.length_a   1.000
_cell.length_b   1.000
_cell.length_c   1.000
_cell.angle_alpha   90.00
_cell.angle_beta   90.00
_cell.angle_gamma   90.00
#
_symmetry.space_group_name_H-M   'P 1'
#
loop_
_entity.id
_entity.type
_entity.pdbx_description
1 polymer ?
#
loop_
_entity_poly.entity_id
_entity_poly.type
_entity_poly.pdbx_seq_one_letter_code
_entity_poly.pdbx_strand_id
1 'polypeptide(L)'
;MAGLVNNFLMHGHQLAGPFLDAVDLLGTFVFALSGAAAGVKSRFDLFGLMALSFAAGNAGGITRDVLIGAVPPAAISDWRYLGVSLLAGLVTFFWYPDIDKRRRLVLLFDGAGLGLFAVAGTQKALIAGLNPVMAIFMGVLTGIGGGILRDVLVNQTPTVLQADIYAVAALAAGVVVVIGYELHYPAFVVLTVGALLCFWLRVMAIYRGWHLPVAQSQNRRD
;
A
#
# COMPACT_ATOMS: atom_id res chain seq x y z
N MET A 1 10.24 8.73 37.59
CA MET A 1 9.52 7.93 36.59
C MET A 1 8.76 8.77 35.56
N ALA A 2 7.97 9.75 35.97
CA ALA A 2 7.22 10.62 35.00
C ALA A 2 8.08 11.35 33.96
N GLY A 3 9.27 11.81 34.31
CA GLY A 3 10.18 12.49 33.38
C GLY A 3 10.81 11.58 32.30
N LEU A 4 11.05 10.32 32.62
CA LEU A 4 11.54 9.32 31.65
C LEU A 4 10.45 8.93 30.65
N VAL A 5 9.21 8.79 31.12
CA VAL A 5 8.05 8.49 30.28
C VAL A 5 7.74 9.67 29.36
N ASN A 6 7.78 10.91 29.84
CA ASN A 6 7.60 12.10 29.01
C ASN A 6 8.71 12.26 27.97
N ASN A 7 9.98 12.04 28.32
CA ASN A 7 11.08 12.05 27.35
C ASN A 7 10.93 10.94 26.29
N PHE A 8 10.50 9.74 26.67
CA PHE A 8 10.28 8.64 25.74
C PHE A 8 9.11 8.93 24.77
N LEU A 9 8.02 9.53 25.28
CA LEU A 9 6.87 9.93 24.47
C LEU A 9 7.24 11.08 23.51
N MET A 10 7.99 12.10 23.98
CA MET A 10 8.42 13.22 23.13
C MET A 10 9.40 12.78 22.04
N HIS A 11 10.34 11.88 22.33
CA HIS A 11 11.23 11.30 21.32
C HIS A 11 10.49 10.34 20.38
N GLY A 12 9.49 9.61 20.87
CA GLY A 12 8.62 8.78 20.04
C GLY A 12 7.83 9.58 19.01
N HIS A 13 7.34 10.78 19.37
CA HIS A 13 6.66 11.67 18.43
C HIS A 13 7.61 12.30 17.40
N GLN A 14 8.85 12.63 17.79
CA GLN A 14 9.86 13.18 16.86
C GLN A 14 10.35 12.15 15.83
N LEU A 15 10.41 10.88 16.17
CA LEU A 15 10.80 9.78 15.26
C LEU A 15 9.63 9.25 14.41
N ALA A 16 8.40 9.54 14.80
CA ALA A 16 7.21 9.04 14.09
C ALA A 16 7.11 9.60 12.66
N GLY A 17 7.43 10.87 12.44
CA GLY A 17 7.39 11.52 11.13
C GLY A 17 8.36 10.88 10.12
N PRO A 18 9.68 10.89 10.40
CA PRO A 18 10.67 10.28 9.49
C PRO A 18 10.45 8.79 9.25
N PHE A 19 9.97 8.04 10.24
CA PHE A 19 9.65 6.62 10.08
C PHE A 19 8.43 6.43 9.18
N LEU A 20 7.40 7.24 9.34
CA LEU A 20 6.20 7.21 8.51
C LEU A 20 6.52 7.56 7.04
N ASP A 21 7.39 8.55 6.82
CA ASP A 21 7.88 8.89 5.48
C ASP A 21 8.69 7.75 4.86
N ALA A 22 9.52 7.07 5.65
CA ALA A 22 10.25 5.89 5.19
C ALA A 22 9.31 4.74 4.80
N VAL A 23 8.28 4.48 5.59
CA VAL A 23 7.25 3.46 5.28
C VAL A 23 6.49 3.83 4.01
N ASP A 24 6.15 5.10 3.82
CA ASP A 24 5.45 5.60 2.63
C ASP A 24 6.32 5.47 1.36
N LEU A 25 7.61 5.84 1.44
CA LEU A 25 8.58 5.68 0.34
C LEU A 25 8.84 4.20 0.00
N LEU A 26 8.96 3.34 1.01
CA LEU A 26 9.09 1.89 0.80
C LEU A 26 7.83 1.32 0.15
N GLY A 27 6.65 1.73 0.58
CA GLY A 27 5.39 1.36 -0.05
C GLY A 27 5.34 1.79 -1.51
N THR A 28 5.77 3.03 -1.79
CA THR A 28 5.89 3.56 -3.15
C THR A 28 6.83 2.71 -4.00
N PHE A 29 8.03 2.38 -3.49
CA PHE A 29 8.99 1.54 -4.22
C PHE A 29 8.42 0.17 -4.57
N VAL A 30 7.81 -0.50 -3.60
CA VAL A 30 7.28 -1.86 -3.77
C VAL A 30 6.09 -1.89 -4.74
N PHE A 31 5.16 -0.92 -4.64
CA PHE A 31 4.08 -0.79 -5.62
C PHE A 31 4.57 -0.36 -7.01
N ALA A 32 5.59 0.49 -7.07
CA ALA A 32 6.22 0.88 -8.32
C ALA A 32 6.87 -0.33 -9.03
N LEU A 33 7.53 -1.24 -8.29
CA LEU A 33 8.01 -2.54 -8.84
C LEU A 33 6.85 -3.37 -9.40
N SER A 34 5.72 -3.44 -8.68
CA SER A 34 4.53 -4.16 -9.13
C SER A 34 3.95 -3.53 -10.41
N GLY A 35 3.90 -2.19 -10.47
CA GLY A 35 3.47 -1.44 -11.66
C GLY A 35 4.38 -1.70 -12.86
N ALA A 36 5.69 -1.56 -12.67
CA ALA A 36 6.67 -1.81 -13.72
C ALA A 36 6.59 -3.26 -14.23
N ALA A 37 6.44 -4.24 -13.36
CA ALA A 37 6.29 -5.65 -13.75
C ALA A 37 5.03 -5.90 -14.59
N ALA A 38 3.92 -5.23 -14.26
CA ALA A 38 2.70 -5.25 -15.07
C ALA A 38 2.91 -4.60 -16.44
N GLY A 39 3.66 -3.48 -16.51
CA GLY A 39 4.01 -2.78 -17.74
C GLY A 39 4.85 -3.65 -18.69
N VAL A 40 5.87 -4.34 -18.18
CA VAL A 40 6.68 -5.26 -19.00
C VAL A 40 5.83 -6.39 -19.54
N LYS A 41 4.97 -6.99 -18.71
CA LYS A 41 4.05 -8.06 -19.13
C LYS A 41 3.08 -7.58 -20.22
N SER A 42 2.66 -6.33 -20.17
CA SER A 42 1.80 -5.69 -21.16
C SER A 42 2.57 -5.14 -22.37
N ARG A 43 3.89 -5.39 -22.47
CA ARG A 43 4.78 -4.97 -23.54
C ARG A 43 4.85 -3.45 -23.74
N PHE A 44 4.79 -2.69 -22.65
CA PHE A 44 4.99 -1.25 -22.70
C PHE A 44 6.46 -0.93 -23.03
N ASP A 45 6.68 0.17 -23.70
CA ASP A 45 8.02 0.71 -23.90
C ASP A 45 8.60 1.26 -22.57
N LEU A 46 9.85 1.71 -22.60
CA LEU A 46 10.52 2.22 -21.40
C LEU A 46 9.76 3.39 -20.76
N PHE A 47 9.22 4.31 -21.59
CA PHE A 47 8.47 5.45 -21.07
C PHE A 47 7.15 5.01 -20.42
N GLY A 48 6.38 4.16 -21.08
CA GLY A 48 5.14 3.59 -20.54
C GLY A 48 5.37 2.81 -19.26
N LEU A 49 6.49 2.06 -19.19
CA LEU A 49 6.89 1.34 -17.98
C LEU A 49 7.20 2.27 -16.82
N MET A 50 7.96 3.36 -17.07
CA MET A 50 8.26 4.37 -16.03
C MET A 50 6.99 5.09 -15.58
N ALA A 51 6.12 5.46 -16.52
CA ALA A 51 4.85 6.11 -16.22
C ALA A 51 3.95 5.21 -15.36
N LEU A 52 3.84 3.92 -15.71
CA LEU A 52 3.05 2.96 -14.94
C LEU A 52 3.67 2.69 -13.56
N SER A 53 5.00 2.64 -13.47
CA SER A 53 5.73 2.52 -12.20
C SER A 53 5.39 3.68 -11.26
N PHE A 54 5.45 4.92 -11.77
CA PHE A 54 5.08 6.10 -11.00
C PHE A 54 3.59 6.10 -10.62
N ALA A 55 2.71 5.82 -11.56
CA ALA A 55 1.27 5.82 -11.34
C ALA A 55 0.86 4.78 -10.26
N ALA A 56 1.33 3.54 -10.39
CA ALA A 56 1.04 2.48 -9.42
C ALA A 56 1.63 2.77 -8.05
N GLY A 57 2.86 3.30 -7.99
CA GLY A 57 3.54 3.61 -6.74
C GLY A 57 2.90 4.76 -5.95
N ASN A 58 2.27 5.71 -6.63
CA ASN A 58 1.87 6.97 -5.99
C ASN A 58 0.37 7.22 -5.94
N ALA A 59 -0.46 6.53 -6.76
CA ALA A 59 -1.89 6.83 -6.87
C ALA A 59 -2.63 6.77 -5.52
N GLY A 60 -2.36 5.75 -4.71
CA GLY A 60 -2.98 5.60 -3.39
C GLY A 60 -2.59 6.74 -2.45
N GLY A 61 -1.29 7.09 -2.40
CA GLY A 61 -0.77 8.18 -1.60
C GLY A 61 -1.29 9.55 -2.05
N ILE A 62 -1.34 9.82 -3.35
CA ILE A 62 -1.90 11.07 -3.89
C ILE A 62 -3.39 11.18 -3.53
N THR A 63 -4.17 10.12 -3.75
CA THR A 63 -5.59 10.10 -3.41
C THR A 63 -5.80 10.36 -1.92
N ARG A 64 -5.04 9.69 -1.06
CA ARG A 64 -5.07 9.91 0.39
C ARG A 64 -4.78 11.37 0.73
N ASP A 65 -3.66 11.92 0.24
CA ASP A 65 -3.20 13.26 0.59
C ASP A 65 -4.24 14.32 0.17
N VAL A 66 -4.83 14.18 -1.02
CA VAL A 66 -5.91 15.07 -1.48
C VAL A 66 -7.12 14.97 -0.56
N LEU A 67 -7.55 13.76 -0.19
CA LEU A 67 -8.76 13.57 0.63
C LEU A 67 -8.61 14.04 2.08
N ILE A 68 -7.39 13.96 2.64
CA ILE A 68 -7.11 14.51 3.98
C ILE A 68 -6.71 15.98 3.98
N GLY A 69 -6.68 16.62 2.80
CA GLY A 69 -6.33 18.04 2.67
C GLY A 69 -4.83 18.33 2.74
N ALA A 70 -3.97 17.33 2.65
CA ALA A 70 -2.52 17.49 2.58
C ALA A 70 -2.08 17.84 1.15
N VAL A 71 -2.27 19.09 0.75
CA VAL A 71 -2.01 19.59 -0.60
C VAL A 71 -0.89 20.63 -0.58
N PRO A 72 0.09 20.55 -1.52
CA PRO A 72 0.22 19.54 -2.58
C PRO A 72 0.60 18.16 -2.02
N PRO A 73 0.14 17.06 -2.68
CA PRO A 73 0.49 15.70 -2.24
C PRO A 73 1.99 15.45 -2.17
N ALA A 74 2.44 14.61 -1.23
CA ALA A 74 3.86 14.31 -1.02
C ALA A 74 4.55 13.80 -2.30
N ALA A 75 3.88 12.97 -3.07
CA ALA A 75 4.40 12.44 -4.35
C ALA A 75 4.69 13.52 -5.41
N ILE A 76 4.14 14.72 -5.26
CA ILE A 76 4.37 15.85 -6.19
C ILE A 76 5.32 16.87 -5.57
N SER A 77 5.27 17.07 -4.26
CA SER A 77 6.09 18.07 -3.55
C SER A 77 7.50 17.57 -3.23
N ASP A 78 7.71 16.24 -3.18
CA ASP A 78 8.99 15.64 -2.81
C ASP A 78 9.52 14.76 -3.98
N TRP A 79 10.63 15.17 -4.56
CA TRP A 79 11.27 14.46 -5.68
C TRP A 79 11.67 13.01 -5.37
N ARG A 80 11.81 12.63 -4.09
CA ARG A 80 12.16 11.27 -3.67
C ARG A 80 11.14 10.24 -4.17
N TYR A 81 9.85 10.59 -4.20
CA TYR A 81 8.79 9.70 -4.71
C TYR A 81 8.96 9.42 -6.20
N LEU A 82 9.28 10.45 -6.99
CA LEU A 82 9.60 10.26 -8.40
C LEU A 82 10.86 9.41 -8.57
N GLY A 83 11.94 9.74 -7.85
CA GLY A 83 13.21 9.01 -7.90
C GLY A 83 13.07 7.52 -7.57
N VAL A 84 12.35 7.21 -6.48
CA VAL A 84 12.08 5.84 -6.04
C VAL A 84 11.24 5.08 -7.06
N SER A 85 10.23 5.72 -7.67
CA SER A 85 9.39 5.11 -8.70
C SER A 85 10.17 4.82 -9.98
N LEU A 86 11.00 5.75 -10.44
CA LEU A 86 11.86 5.55 -11.61
C LEU A 86 12.92 4.48 -11.37
N LEU A 87 13.52 4.46 -10.17
CA LEU A 87 14.46 3.40 -9.77
C LEU A 87 13.79 2.03 -9.82
N ALA A 88 12.58 1.89 -9.29
CA ALA A 88 11.82 0.65 -9.35
C ALA A 88 11.54 0.21 -10.79
N GLY A 89 11.17 1.17 -11.66
CA GLY A 89 11.00 0.93 -13.09
C GLY A 89 12.27 0.41 -13.75
N LEU A 90 13.42 1.06 -13.53
CA LEU A 90 14.72 0.66 -14.07
C LEU A 90 15.15 -0.72 -13.55
N VAL A 91 15.03 -0.96 -12.25
CA VAL A 91 15.31 -2.28 -11.65
C VAL A 91 14.48 -3.35 -12.34
N THR A 92 13.19 -3.12 -12.51
CA THR A 92 12.32 -4.09 -13.19
C THR A 92 12.71 -4.28 -14.66
N PHE A 93 13.00 -3.20 -15.38
CA PHE A 93 13.37 -3.28 -16.79
C PHE A 93 14.58 -4.18 -17.04
N PHE A 94 15.62 -4.08 -16.20
CA PHE A 94 16.84 -4.88 -16.37
C PHE A 94 16.74 -6.31 -15.81
N TRP A 95 15.96 -6.52 -14.73
CA TRP A 95 15.86 -7.83 -14.05
C TRP A 95 14.53 -8.56 -14.29
N TYR A 96 13.66 -8.06 -15.16
CA TYR A 96 12.36 -8.70 -15.41
C TYR A 96 12.43 -10.18 -15.82
N PRO A 97 13.36 -10.66 -16.67
CA PRO A 97 13.43 -12.08 -17.03
C PRO A 97 13.51 -13.03 -15.84
N ASP A 98 14.13 -12.57 -14.74
CA ASP A 98 14.23 -13.34 -13.50
C ASP A 98 12.98 -13.19 -12.60
N ILE A 99 12.30 -12.05 -12.69
CA ILE A 99 11.06 -11.76 -11.96
C ILE A 99 9.90 -12.56 -12.57
N ASP A 100 9.78 -12.64 -13.90
CA ASP A 100 8.67 -13.31 -14.60
C ASP A 100 8.65 -14.82 -14.36
N LYS A 101 9.82 -15.45 -14.27
CA LYS A 101 9.96 -16.86 -13.88
C LYS A 101 9.32 -17.16 -12.52
N ARG A 102 9.10 -16.13 -11.71
CA ARG A 102 8.55 -16.21 -10.35
C ARG A 102 7.27 -15.39 -10.22
N ARG A 103 6.23 -15.76 -10.98
CA ARG A 103 4.91 -15.09 -10.96
C ARG A 103 4.40 -14.73 -9.56
N ARG A 104 4.79 -15.49 -8.54
CA ARG A 104 4.46 -15.22 -7.14
C ARG A 104 5.14 -13.97 -6.57
N LEU A 105 6.29 -13.55 -7.10
CA LEU A 105 6.99 -12.36 -6.60
C LEU A 105 6.18 -11.08 -6.81
N VAL A 106 5.51 -10.93 -7.95
CA VAL A 106 4.67 -9.76 -8.24
C VAL A 106 3.53 -9.66 -7.22
N LEU A 107 2.88 -10.79 -6.89
CA LEU A 107 1.83 -10.86 -5.88
C LEU A 107 2.36 -10.58 -4.46
N LEU A 108 3.60 -10.99 -4.18
CA LEU A 108 4.25 -10.70 -2.90
C LEU A 108 4.61 -9.23 -2.77
N PHE A 109 5.14 -8.60 -3.83
CA PHE A 109 5.39 -7.15 -3.85
C PHE A 109 4.08 -6.37 -3.69
N ASP A 110 3.03 -6.77 -4.39
CA ASP A 110 1.70 -6.16 -4.24
C ASP A 110 1.18 -6.28 -2.80
N GLY A 111 1.29 -7.46 -2.19
CA GLY A 111 0.90 -7.68 -0.79
C GLY A 111 1.73 -6.88 0.22
N ALA A 112 3.03 -6.74 0.00
CA ALA A 112 3.91 -5.94 0.84
C ALA A 112 3.58 -4.44 0.72
N GLY A 113 3.39 -3.94 -0.51
CA GLY A 113 2.97 -2.57 -0.76
C GLY A 113 1.60 -2.25 -0.13
N LEU A 114 0.64 -3.18 -0.25
CA LEU A 114 -0.67 -3.08 0.41
C LEU A 114 -0.52 -2.87 1.92
N GLY A 115 0.30 -3.69 2.59
CA GLY A 115 0.51 -3.60 4.03
C GLY A 115 1.14 -2.28 4.44
N LEU A 116 2.20 -1.85 3.76
CA LEU A 116 2.87 -0.59 4.03
C LEU A 116 1.94 0.62 3.85
N PHE A 117 1.18 0.67 2.76
CA PHE A 117 0.27 1.78 2.51
C PHE A 117 -1.00 1.73 3.37
N ALA A 118 -1.50 0.56 3.74
CA ALA A 118 -2.63 0.46 4.65
C ALA A 118 -2.30 1.06 6.02
N VAL A 119 -1.12 0.73 6.58
CA VAL A 119 -0.72 1.29 7.88
C VAL A 119 -0.34 2.77 7.78
N ALA A 120 0.41 3.18 6.75
CA ALA A 120 0.78 4.58 6.56
C ALA A 120 -0.46 5.46 6.31
N GLY A 121 -1.39 4.99 5.49
CA GLY A 121 -2.64 5.69 5.18
C GLY A 121 -3.52 5.87 6.41
N THR A 122 -3.70 4.81 7.21
CA THR A 122 -4.45 4.88 8.47
C THR A 122 -3.78 5.86 9.45
N GLN A 123 -2.47 5.77 9.63
CA GLN A 123 -1.74 6.64 10.55
C GLN A 123 -1.81 8.12 10.13
N LYS A 124 -1.59 8.43 8.85
CA LYS A 124 -1.70 9.81 8.34
C LYS A 124 -3.12 10.36 8.49
N ALA A 125 -4.15 9.53 8.28
CA ALA A 125 -5.54 9.92 8.46
C ALA A 125 -5.88 10.23 9.93
N LEU A 126 -5.36 9.44 10.89
CA LEU A 126 -5.50 9.73 12.32
C LEU A 126 -4.82 11.04 12.70
N ILE A 127 -3.60 11.27 12.22
CA ILE A 127 -2.86 12.54 12.45
C ILE A 127 -3.61 13.74 11.85
N ALA A 128 -4.28 13.54 10.71
CA ALA A 128 -5.12 14.57 10.08
C ALA A 128 -6.46 14.81 10.82
N GLY A 129 -6.73 14.06 11.89
CA GLY A 129 -7.94 14.23 12.72
C GLY A 129 -9.18 13.48 12.25
N LEU A 130 -9.04 12.52 11.34
CA LEU A 130 -10.17 11.66 10.98
C LEU A 130 -10.54 10.74 12.14
N ASN A 131 -11.84 10.43 12.25
CA ASN A 131 -12.28 9.45 13.24
C ASN A 131 -11.69 8.04 12.92
N PRO A 132 -11.56 7.15 13.92
CA PRO A 132 -10.90 5.85 13.77
C PRO A 132 -11.43 5.00 12.62
N VAL A 133 -12.75 4.96 12.41
CA VAL A 133 -13.37 4.17 11.34
C VAL A 133 -12.98 4.71 9.96
N MET A 134 -13.06 6.02 9.76
CA MET A 134 -12.69 6.65 8.49
C MET A 134 -11.19 6.59 8.25
N ALA A 135 -10.37 6.61 9.31
CA ALA A 135 -8.93 6.42 9.18
C ALA A 135 -8.57 5.00 8.67
N ILE A 136 -9.27 3.95 9.15
CA ILE A 136 -9.12 2.60 8.60
C ILE A 136 -9.49 2.56 7.12
N PHE A 137 -10.64 3.14 6.74
CA PHE A 137 -11.04 3.20 5.33
C PHE A 137 -10.03 3.95 4.47
N MET A 138 -9.46 5.05 4.98
CA MET A 138 -8.40 5.80 4.30
C MET A 138 -7.13 4.94 4.10
N GLY A 139 -6.76 4.12 5.09
CA GLY A 139 -5.68 3.15 4.96
C GLY A 139 -5.96 2.11 3.87
N VAL A 140 -7.17 1.55 3.86
CA VAL A 140 -7.59 0.61 2.79
C VAL A 140 -7.51 1.29 1.43
N LEU A 141 -8.11 2.48 1.28
CA LEU A 141 -8.10 3.22 0.01
C LEU A 141 -6.67 3.53 -0.47
N THR A 142 -5.79 3.94 0.45
CA THR A 142 -4.37 4.16 0.14
C THR A 142 -3.72 2.88 -0.36
N GLY A 143 -3.93 1.77 0.33
CA GLY A 143 -3.34 0.48 -0.01
C GLY A 143 -3.83 -0.11 -1.33
N ILE A 144 -5.13 0.01 -1.63
CA ILE A 144 -5.69 -0.54 -2.87
C ILE A 144 -5.52 0.38 -4.08
N GLY A 145 -5.37 1.69 -3.87
CA GLY A 145 -5.43 2.70 -4.94
C GLY A 145 -4.37 2.50 -6.02
N GLY A 146 -3.13 2.20 -5.63
CA GLY A 146 -2.04 1.93 -6.56
C GLY A 146 -2.31 0.70 -7.44
N GLY A 147 -2.78 -0.39 -6.83
CA GLY A 147 -3.14 -1.63 -7.52
C GLY A 147 -4.32 -1.47 -8.48
N ILE A 148 -5.35 -0.70 -8.08
CA ILE A 148 -6.50 -0.40 -8.95
C ILE A 148 -6.04 0.37 -10.18
N LEU A 149 -5.27 1.46 -10.00
CA LEU A 149 -4.82 2.27 -11.13
C LEU A 149 -3.91 1.48 -12.06
N ARG A 150 -2.98 0.69 -11.52
CA ARG A 150 -2.14 -0.24 -12.29
C ARG A 150 -2.98 -1.14 -13.18
N ASP A 151 -3.94 -1.87 -12.58
CA ASP A 151 -4.72 -2.89 -13.29
C ASP A 151 -5.61 -2.25 -14.38
N VAL A 152 -6.20 -1.08 -14.10
CA VAL A 152 -6.98 -0.31 -15.07
C VAL A 152 -6.11 0.16 -16.25
N LEU A 153 -4.91 0.69 -15.98
CA LEU A 153 -4.01 1.16 -17.04
C LEU A 153 -3.49 0.05 -17.95
N VAL A 154 -3.41 -1.19 -17.45
CA VAL A 154 -3.08 -2.38 -18.28
C VAL A 154 -4.31 -3.10 -18.80
N ASN A 155 -5.50 -2.48 -18.73
CA ASN A 155 -6.77 -3.03 -19.18
C ASN A 155 -7.11 -4.40 -18.56
N GLN A 156 -6.87 -4.54 -17.26
CA GLN A 156 -7.21 -5.73 -16.49
C GLN A 156 -8.23 -5.39 -15.40
N THR A 157 -9.08 -6.35 -15.05
CA THR A 157 -9.98 -6.19 -13.91
C THR A 157 -9.15 -6.06 -12.63
N PRO A 158 -9.37 -5.00 -11.82
CA PRO A 158 -8.59 -4.79 -10.61
C PRO A 158 -8.60 -6.00 -9.69
N THR A 159 -7.41 -6.41 -9.25
CA THR A 159 -7.20 -7.58 -8.38
C THR A 159 -8.01 -7.48 -7.09
N VAL A 160 -8.21 -6.28 -6.55
CA VAL A 160 -9.00 -6.04 -5.34
C VAL A 160 -10.47 -6.47 -5.48
N LEU A 161 -11.01 -6.47 -6.71
CA LEU A 161 -12.39 -6.89 -6.99
C LEU A 161 -12.52 -8.40 -7.20
N GLN A 162 -11.42 -9.11 -7.39
CA GLN A 162 -11.36 -10.54 -7.68
C GLN A 162 -10.69 -11.37 -6.59
N ALA A 163 -9.80 -10.73 -5.79
CA ALA A 163 -9.03 -11.40 -4.74
C ALA A 163 -9.65 -11.11 -3.37
N ASP A 164 -10.33 -12.09 -2.85
CA ASP A 164 -11.28 -12.00 -1.75
C ASP A 164 -10.74 -11.50 -0.40
N ILE A 165 -9.44 -11.64 -0.13
CA ILE A 165 -8.84 -11.22 1.15
C ILE A 165 -7.92 -10.00 0.97
N TYR A 166 -8.01 -9.31 -0.17
CA TYR A 166 -7.17 -8.15 -0.43
C TYR A 166 -7.51 -6.98 0.49
N ALA A 167 -8.74 -6.49 0.40
CA ALA A 167 -9.22 -5.38 1.23
C ALA A 167 -9.33 -5.77 2.72
N VAL A 168 -9.69 -7.03 3.03
CA VAL A 168 -9.78 -7.52 4.41
C VAL A 168 -8.42 -7.50 5.11
N ALA A 169 -7.33 -7.85 4.41
CA ALA A 169 -5.99 -7.77 4.97
C ALA A 169 -5.58 -6.31 5.29
N ALA A 170 -5.92 -5.36 4.41
CA ALA A 170 -5.69 -3.94 4.65
C ALA A 170 -6.54 -3.39 5.81
N LEU A 171 -7.82 -3.82 5.91
CA LEU A 171 -8.69 -3.50 7.05
C LEU A 171 -8.08 -3.99 8.37
N ALA A 172 -7.60 -5.24 8.42
CA ALA A 172 -6.97 -5.79 9.63
C ALA A 172 -5.74 -4.96 10.05
N ALA A 173 -4.90 -4.56 9.10
CA ALA A 173 -3.77 -3.67 9.37
C ALA A 173 -4.21 -2.31 9.92
N GLY A 174 -5.24 -1.69 9.33
CA GLY A 174 -5.81 -0.43 9.80
C GLY A 174 -6.37 -0.53 11.23
N VAL A 175 -7.04 -1.64 11.56
CA VAL A 175 -7.52 -1.91 12.93
C VAL A 175 -6.36 -1.96 13.93
N VAL A 176 -5.27 -2.65 13.59
CA VAL A 176 -4.06 -2.70 14.45
C VAL A 176 -3.51 -1.30 14.67
N VAL A 177 -3.45 -0.46 13.62
CA VAL A 177 -2.96 0.91 13.75
C VAL A 177 -3.86 1.74 14.66
N VAL A 178 -5.17 1.66 14.50
CA VAL A 178 -6.13 2.40 15.35
C VAL A 178 -6.01 1.97 16.81
N ILE A 179 -6.01 0.67 17.08
CA ILE A 179 -5.88 0.15 18.46
C ILE A 179 -4.55 0.61 19.08
N GLY A 180 -3.45 0.51 18.34
CA GLY A 180 -2.16 0.97 18.84
C GLY A 180 -2.10 2.48 19.08
N TYR A 181 -2.75 3.28 18.23
CA TYR A 181 -2.86 4.73 18.39
C TYR A 181 -3.65 5.10 19.66
N GLU A 182 -4.82 4.49 19.87
CA GLU A 182 -5.65 4.71 21.07
C GLU A 182 -4.95 4.26 22.36
N LEU A 183 -4.17 3.18 22.30
CA LEU A 183 -3.40 2.68 23.43
C LEU A 183 -2.05 3.40 23.62
N HIS A 184 -1.74 4.44 22.81
CA HIS A 184 -0.52 5.23 22.86
C HIS A 184 0.78 4.41 22.70
N TYR A 185 0.73 3.30 21.93
CA TYR A 185 1.92 2.54 21.61
C TYR A 185 2.82 3.29 20.61
N PRO A 186 4.15 3.06 20.64
CA PRO A 186 5.07 3.67 19.69
C PRO A 186 4.71 3.35 18.24
N ALA A 187 4.62 4.39 17.40
CA ALA A 187 4.15 4.27 16.00
C ALA A 187 4.95 3.20 15.21
N PHE A 188 6.29 3.13 15.40
CA PHE A 188 7.11 2.16 14.69
C PHE A 188 6.72 0.71 14.97
N VAL A 189 6.33 0.37 16.20
CA VAL A 189 5.86 -0.97 16.56
C VAL A 189 4.53 -1.26 15.89
N VAL A 190 3.60 -0.33 16.02
CA VAL A 190 2.23 -0.47 15.51
C VAL A 190 2.21 -0.61 13.99
N LEU A 191 2.94 0.26 13.29
CA LEU A 191 3.03 0.24 11.82
C LEU A 191 3.71 -1.05 11.33
N THR A 192 4.78 -1.48 12.01
CA THR A 192 5.48 -2.72 11.65
C THR A 192 4.57 -3.95 11.85
N VAL A 193 3.92 -4.06 13.01
CA VAL A 193 3.02 -5.19 13.30
C VAL A 193 1.84 -5.21 12.33
N GLY A 194 1.22 -4.06 12.06
CA GLY A 194 0.11 -3.95 11.11
C GLY A 194 0.52 -4.33 9.69
N ALA A 195 1.68 -3.84 9.21
CA ALA A 195 2.18 -4.16 7.88
C ALA A 195 2.52 -5.66 7.74
N LEU A 196 3.17 -6.25 8.75
CA LEU A 196 3.49 -7.68 8.77
C LEU A 196 2.23 -8.54 8.82
N LEU A 197 1.22 -8.17 9.60
CA LEU A 197 -0.07 -8.86 9.64
C LEU A 197 -0.76 -8.84 8.27
N CYS A 198 -0.84 -7.67 7.64
CA CYS A 198 -1.41 -7.54 6.29
C CYS A 198 -0.66 -8.42 5.28
N PHE A 199 0.66 -8.33 5.27
CA PHE A 199 1.49 -9.12 4.37
C PHE A 199 1.32 -10.63 4.61
N TRP A 200 1.32 -11.07 5.87
CA TRP A 200 1.10 -12.46 6.23
C TRP A 200 -0.26 -12.97 5.76
N LEU A 201 -1.34 -12.22 6.01
CA LEU A 201 -2.68 -12.56 5.53
C LEU A 201 -2.73 -12.70 4.00
N ARG A 202 -2.08 -11.78 3.26
CA ARG A 202 -1.97 -11.84 1.81
C ARG A 202 -1.21 -13.07 1.34
N VAL A 203 -0.07 -13.36 1.96
CA VAL A 203 0.72 -14.55 1.64
C VAL A 203 -0.13 -15.82 1.87
N MET A 204 -0.79 -15.92 3.01
CA MET A 204 -1.65 -17.06 3.32
C MET A 204 -2.82 -17.19 2.33
N ALA A 205 -3.46 -16.08 1.95
CA ALA A 205 -4.53 -16.09 0.96
C ALA A 205 -4.05 -16.58 -0.41
N ILE A 206 -2.86 -16.12 -0.86
CA ILE A 206 -2.26 -16.55 -2.14
C ILE A 206 -1.92 -18.04 -2.13
N TYR A 207 -1.36 -18.55 -1.01
CA TYR A 207 -0.94 -19.96 -0.94
C TYR A 207 -2.08 -20.93 -0.69
N ARG A 208 -3.12 -20.53 0.05
CA ARG A 208 -4.27 -21.39 0.41
C ARG A 208 -5.48 -21.18 -0.50
N GLY A 209 -5.44 -20.21 -1.42
CA GLY A 209 -6.56 -19.93 -2.33
C GLY A 209 -7.83 -19.55 -1.57
N TRP A 210 -7.73 -18.70 -0.53
CA TRP A 210 -8.91 -18.27 0.22
C TRP A 210 -9.73 -17.30 -0.61
N HIS A 211 -11.03 -17.61 -0.75
CA HIS A 211 -12.00 -16.81 -1.52
C HIS A 211 -13.22 -16.48 -0.67
N LEU A 212 -13.77 -15.27 -0.85
CA LEU A 212 -15.07 -14.89 -0.31
C LEU A 212 -16.19 -15.47 -1.21
N PRO A 213 -17.42 -15.64 -0.69
CA PRO A 213 -18.54 -16.09 -1.49
C PRO A 213 -18.82 -15.12 -2.65
N VAL A 214 -18.85 -15.63 -3.87
CA VAL A 214 -19.22 -14.85 -5.06
C VAL A 214 -20.73 -14.86 -5.19
N ALA A 215 -21.34 -13.70 -5.50
CA ALA A 215 -22.77 -13.61 -5.79
C ALA A 215 -23.09 -14.47 -7.02
N GLN A 216 -23.89 -15.53 -6.84
CA GLN A 216 -24.34 -16.37 -7.96
C GLN A 216 -25.42 -15.63 -8.73
N SER A 217 -25.17 -15.36 -10.01
CA SER A 217 -26.24 -15.03 -10.96
C SER A 217 -27.13 -16.25 -11.05
N GLN A 218 -28.40 -16.17 -10.56
CA GLN A 218 -29.42 -17.15 -10.91
C GLN A 218 -29.63 -17.04 -12.41
N ASN A 219 -29.04 -17.98 -13.15
CA ASN A 219 -29.35 -18.19 -14.54
C ASN A 219 -30.80 -18.69 -14.57
N ARG A 220 -31.78 -17.79 -14.78
CA ARG A 220 -33.15 -18.20 -15.15
C ARG A 220 -32.99 -18.99 -16.45
N ARG A 221 -33.08 -20.29 -16.35
CA ARG A 221 -33.43 -21.13 -17.47
C ARG A 221 -34.93 -20.87 -17.72
N ASP A 222 -35.19 -20.00 -18.65
CA ASP A 222 -36.48 -19.96 -19.36
C ASP A 222 -36.42 -20.89 -20.56
#